data_c64aa715d0d086431b7fc618d7e6ebe2
#
_entry.id   c64aa715d0d086431b7fc618d7e6ebe2
#
_cell.length_a   1.000
_cell.length_b   1.000
_cell.length_c   1.000
_cell.angle_alpha   90.00
_cell.angle_beta   90.00
_cell.angle_gamma   90.00
#
_symmetry.space_group_name_H-M   'P 1'
#
loop_
_entity.id
_entity.type
_entity.pdbx_description
1 polymer ?
#
loop_
_entity_poly.entity_id
_entity_poly.type
_entity_poly.pdbx_seq_one_letter_code
_entity_poly.pdbx_strand_id
1 'polypeptide(L)'
;MPRIELSEVLGALSGVADLGVGAPAETGIGAALLAGRLGRRMGVPEAEWTNLFYASLLRFIGCLVAVPETIGLSLGDVHGYQRALALADLGNQDDILARLDAEMATDQPAADRRASINTIGGLLDDVDVMGGVSRSHCDLAAQLARDVDLPPAVPEALG
;
A
#
# COMPACT_ATOMS: atom_id res chain seq x y z
N MET A 1 22.46 -6.83 -26.41
CA MET A 1 21.12 -6.63 -25.84
C MET A 1 21.29 -5.80 -24.58
N PRO A 2 20.47 -4.77 -24.32
CA PRO A 2 20.50 -4.07 -23.03
C PRO A 2 20.20 -5.07 -21.92
N ARG A 3 20.93 -4.95 -20.83
CA ARG A 3 20.74 -5.79 -19.64
C ARG A 3 19.69 -5.06 -18.80
N ILE A 4 18.58 -5.73 -18.49
CA ILE A 4 17.56 -5.18 -17.59
C ILE A 4 18.02 -5.52 -16.18
N GLU A 5 18.13 -4.49 -15.33
CA GLU A 5 18.48 -4.67 -13.92
C GLU A 5 17.23 -4.98 -13.08
N LEU A 6 17.37 -5.80 -12.04
CA LEU A 6 16.26 -6.18 -11.15
C LEU A 6 15.57 -4.95 -10.55
N SER A 7 16.34 -3.92 -10.20
CA SER A 7 15.81 -2.66 -9.68
C SER A 7 14.90 -1.92 -10.65
N GLU A 8 15.14 -2.04 -11.96
CA GLU A 8 14.28 -1.43 -12.99
C GLU A 8 12.93 -2.16 -13.06
N VAL A 9 12.97 -3.51 -13.02
CA VAL A 9 11.74 -4.33 -13.01
C VAL A 9 10.91 -4.08 -11.76
N LEU A 10 11.55 -4.11 -10.58
CA LEU A 10 10.86 -3.88 -9.31
C LEU A 10 10.38 -2.44 -9.18
N GLY A 11 11.11 -1.47 -9.73
CA GLY A 11 10.65 -0.08 -9.82
C GLY A 11 9.40 0.08 -10.68
N ALA A 12 9.34 -0.60 -11.83
CA ALA A 12 8.15 -0.63 -12.67
C ALA A 12 6.95 -1.28 -11.98
N LEU A 13 7.16 -2.42 -11.29
CA LEU A 13 6.14 -3.10 -10.49
C LEU A 13 5.64 -2.20 -9.34
N SER A 14 6.54 -1.50 -8.66
CA SER A 14 6.16 -0.52 -7.63
C SER A 14 5.28 0.58 -8.20
N GLY A 15 5.58 1.09 -9.40
CA GLY A 15 4.74 2.07 -10.08
C GLY A 15 3.35 1.53 -10.44
N VAL A 16 3.24 0.26 -10.84
CA VAL A 16 1.94 -0.39 -11.05
C VAL A 16 1.18 -0.54 -9.73
N ALA A 17 1.88 -0.87 -8.63
CA ALA A 17 1.27 -0.93 -7.31
C ALA A 17 0.73 0.44 -6.86
N ASP A 18 1.50 1.51 -7.06
CA ASP A 18 1.05 2.87 -6.76
C ASP A 18 -0.27 3.19 -7.47
N LEU A 19 -0.35 2.89 -8.78
CA LEU A 19 -1.58 3.10 -9.57
C LEU A 19 -2.74 2.22 -9.06
N GLY A 20 -2.46 0.95 -8.76
CA GLY A 20 -3.47 0.00 -8.29
C GLY A 20 -4.10 0.38 -6.96
N VAL A 21 -3.32 0.98 -6.05
CA VAL A 21 -3.83 1.47 -4.76
C VAL A 21 -4.29 2.94 -4.81
N GLY A 22 -4.31 3.56 -5.98
CA GLY A 22 -4.73 4.97 -6.13
C GLY A 22 -3.74 5.99 -5.59
N ALA A 23 -2.49 5.60 -5.32
CA ALA A 23 -1.44 6.51 -4.90
C ALA A 23 -0.89 7.32 -6.09
N PRO A 24 -0.30 8.51 -5.85
CA PRO A 24 0.42 9.22 -6.90
C PRO A 24 1.54 8.35 -7.49
N ALA A 25 1.75 8.47 -8.81
CA ALA A 25 2.82 7.77 -9.48
C ALA A 25 4.19 8.03 -8.80
N GLU A 26 5.06 7.03 -8.80
CA GLU A 26 6.41 7.09 -8.22
C GLU A 26 6.46 7.23 -6.68
N THR A 27 5.32 7.03 -5.97
CA THR A 27 5.28 7.08 -4.51
C THR A 27 6.22 6.03 -3.89
N GLY A 28 6.21 4.79 -4.39
CA GLY A 28 7.09 3.72 -3.93
C GLY A 28 8.56 4.03 -4.17
N ILE A 29 8.90 4.50 -5.37
CA ILE A 29 10.28 4.91 -5.72
C ILE A 29 10.72 6.08 -4.85
N GLY A 30 9.88 7.10 -4.70
CA GLY A 30 10.15 8.26 -3.85
C GLY A 30 10.43 7.87 -2.39
N ALA A 31 9.64 6.93 -1.87
CA ALA A 31 9.84 6.42 -0.51
C ALA A 31 11.15 5.62 -0.37
N ALA A 32 11.50 4.78 -1.34
CA ALA A 32 12.76 4.04 -1.33
C ALA A 32 13.98 4.97 -1.36
N LEU A 33 13.94 6.02 -2.19
CA LEU A 33 14.98 7.04 -2.24
C LEU A 33 15.07 7.85 -0.92
N LEU A 34 13.94 8.20 -0.33
CA LEU A 34 13.89 8.90 0.95
C LEU A 34 14.43 8.03 2.08
N ALA A 35 14.03 6.76 2.14
CA ALA A 35 14.54 5.79 3.11
C ALA A 35 16.06 5.63 3.01
N GLY A 36 16.61 5.54 1.81
CA GLY A 36 18.06 5.48 1.60
C GLY A 36 18.79 6.75 2.05
N ARG A 37 18.21 7.95 1.83
CA ARG A 37 18.78 9.23 2.34
C ARG A 37 18.72 9.32 3.86
N LEU A 38 17.60 8.90 4.45
CA LEU A 38 17.40 8.88 5.89
C LEU A 38 18.35 7.89 6.56
N GLY A 39 18.44 6.66 6.04
CA GLY A 39 19.33 5.62 6.52
C GLY A 39 20.79 6.09 6.59
N ARG A 40 21.27 6.75 5.53
CA ARG A 40 22.62 7.35 5.52
C ARG A 40 22.81 8.39 6.63
N ARG A 41 21.82 9.26 6.83
CA ARG A 41 21.89 10.28 7.91
C ARG A 41 21.83 9.69 9.30
N MET A 42 21.14 8.57 9.47
CA MET A 42 21.04 7.83 10.73
C MET A 42 22.24 6.90 10.99
N GLY A 43 23.19 6.81 10.06
CA GLY A 43 24.37 5.96 10.20
C GLY A 43 24.10 4.47 9.95
N VAL A 44 23.04 4.15 9.21
CA VAL A 44 22.79 2.76 8.78
C VAL A 44 23.98 2.27 7.95
N PRO A 45 24.57 1.09 8.26
CA PRO A 45 25.69 0.54 7.51
C PRO A 45 25.38 0.41 6.01
N GLU A 46 26.36 0.66 5.17
CA GLU A 46 26.20 0.58 3.71
C GLU A 46 25.69 -0.80 3.24
N ALA A 47 26.11 -1.85 3.92
CA ALA A 47 25.65 -3.23 3.66
C ALA A 47 24.12 -3.38 3.78
N GLU A 48 23.45 -2.52 4.56
CA GLU A 48 22.00 -2.56 4.77
C GLU A 48 21.22 -1.65 3.80
N TRP A 49 21.89 -0.83 2.99
CA TRP A 49 21.18 0.10 2.11
C TRP A 49 20.34 -0.60 1.05
N THR A 50 20.82 -1.73 0.54
CA THR A 50 20.06 -2.56 -0.42
C THR A 50 18.78 -3.08 0.22
N ASN A 51 18.84 -3.56 1.47
CA ASN A 51 17.69 -4.07 2.21
C ASN A 51 16.66 -2.95 2.43
N LEU A 52 17.13 -1.79 2.90
CA LEU A 52 16.30 -0.62 3.15
C LEU A 52 15.61 -0.13 1.88
N PHE A 53 16.34 -0.09 0.76
CA PHE A 53 15.81 0.32 -0.53
C PHE A 53 14.70 -0.62 -1.01
N TYR A 54 14.95 -1.93 -1.08
CA TYR A 54 13.97 -2.88 -1.60
C TYR A 54 12.77 -3.07 -0.67
N ALA A 55 12.96 -3.11 0.65
CA ALA A 55 11.84 -3.17 1.59
C ALA A 55 10.92 -1.95 1.43
N SER A 56 11.49 -0.75 1.28
CA SER A 56 10.72 0.48 1.05
C SER A 56 10.04 0.50 -0.32
N LEU A 57 10.68 -0.03 -1.37
CA LEU A 57 10.16 -0.08 -2.73
C LEU A 57 8.96 -1.03 -2.83
N LEU A 58 9.03 -2.17 -2.16
CA LEU A 58 8.04 -3.25 -2.28
C LEU A 58 6.90 -3.17 -1.26
N ARG A 59 6.94 -2.21 -0.33
CA ARG A 59 5.98 -2.13 0.79
C ARG A 59 4.51 -2.15 0.38
N PHE A 60 4.15 -1.62 -0.80
CA PHE A 60 2.78 -1.57 -1.29
C PHE A 60 2.44 -2.64 -2.32
N ILE A 61 3.42 -3.49 -2.71
CA ILE A 61 3.16 -4.49 -3.74
C ILE A 61 2.11 -5.51 -3.28
N GLY A 62 2.09 -5.81 -1.99
CA GLY A 62 1.10 -6.71 -1.40
C GLY A 62 -0.32 -6.14 -1.42
N CYS A 63 -0.48 -4.82 -1.40
CA CYS A 63 -1.81 -4.19 -1.44
C CYS A 63 -2.56 -4.44 -2.75
N LEU A 64 -1.87 -4.87 -3.82
CA LEU A 64 -2.50 -5.22 -5.10
C LEU A 64 -3.49 -6.38 -4.98
N VAL A 65 -3.36 -7.24 -3.96
CA VAL A 65 -4.31 -8.36 -3.73
C VAL A 65 -5.70 -7.84 -3.43
N ALA A 66 -5.83 -6.74 -2.72
CA ALA A 66 -7.12 -6.16 -2.30
C ALA A 66 -7.68 -5.12 -3.28
N VAL A 67 -7.03 -4.91 -4.42
CA VAL A 67 -7.51 -3.91 -5.41
C VAL A 67 -8.92 -4.19 -5.90
N PRO A 68 -9.33 -5.43 -6.25
CA PRO A 68 -10.69 -5.71 -6.68
C PRO A 68 -11.74 -5.37 -5.60
N GLU A 69 -11.47 -5.73 -4.34
CA GLU A 69 -12.33 -5.45 -3.19
C GLU A 69 -12.40 -3.93 -2.93
N THR A 70 -11.25 -3.26 -3.00
CA THR A 70 -11.17 -1.79 -2.83
C THR A 70 -11.97 -1.07 -3.91
N ILE A 71 -11.90 -1.50 -5.18
CA ILE A 71 -12.71 -0.95 -6.27
C ILE A 71 -14.21 -1.11 -5.97
N GLY A 72 -14.63 -2.30 -5.50
CA GLY A 72 -16.02 -2.56 -5.13
C GLY A 72 -16.49 -1.69 -3.97
N LEU A 73 -15.71 -1.64 -2.89
CA LEU A 73 -16.02 -0.85 -1.70
C LEU A 73 -15.98 0.67 -1.94
N SER A 74 -15.12 1.15 -2.83
CA SER A 74 -15.03 2.57 -3.16
C SER A 74 -16.02 3.03 -4.23
N LEU A 75 -16.90 2.13 -4.70
CA LEU A 75 -17.83 2.40 -5.83
C LEU A 75 -17.07 2.85 -7.10
N GLY A 76 -15.83 2.38 -7.28
CA GLY A 76 -14.94 2.72 -8.37
C GLY A 76 -14.06 3.95 -8.13
N ASP A 77 -14.30 4.74 -7.07
CA ASP A 77 -13.49 5.93 -6.72
C ASP A 77 -12.35 5.56 -5.76
N VAL A 78 -11.37 4.80 -6.26
CA VAL A 78 -10.18 4.41 -5.49
C VAL A 78 -9.38 5.64 -5.03
N HIS A 79 -9.33 6.70 -5.83
CA HIS A 79 -8.62 7.93 -5.45
C HIS A 79 -9.29 8.67 -4.30
N GLY A 80 -10.61 8.81 -4.29
CA GLY A 80 -11.36 9.37 -3.18
C GLY A 80 -11.18 8.55 -1.90
N TYR A 81 -11.25 7.22 -2.02
CA TYR A 81 -10.97 6.31 -0.91
C TYR A 81 -9.56 6.54 -0.32
N GLN A 82 -8.52 6.60 -1.16
CA GLN A 82 -7.15 6.82 -0.71
C GLN A 82 -6.94 8.21 -0.10
N ARG A 83 -7.56 9.26 -0.66
CA ARG A 83 -7.53 10.59 -0.05
C ARG A 83 -8.17 10.60 1.34
N ALA A 84 -9.32 9.94 1.49
CA ALA A 84 -9.98 9.81 2.78
C ALA A 84 -9.06 9.19 3.83
N LEU A 85 -8.42 8.05 3.51
CA LEU A 85 -7.50 7.38 4.42
C LEU A 85 -6.23 8.20 4.71
N ALA A 86 -5.70 8.94 3.73
CA ALA A 86 -4.52 9.78 3.93
C ALA A 86 -4.80 10.99 4.86
N LEU A 87 -6.05 11.40 5.01
CA LEU A 87 -6.48 12.51 5.85
C LEU A 87 -7.05 12.07 7.20
N ALA A 88 -7.35 10.78 7.35
CA ALA A 88 -7.97 10.22 8.54
C ALA A 88 -6.95 9.93 9.65
N ASP A 89 -7.40 10.05 10.88
CA ASP A 89 -6.76 9.38 12.02
C ASP A 89 -7.12 7.88 11.97
N LEU A 90 -6.18 7.06 11.51
CA LEU A 90 -6.39 5.63 11.34
C LEU A 90 -6.63 4.88 12.67
N GLY A 91 -6.37 5.51 13.82
CA GLY A 91 -6.72 5.00 15.14
C GLY A 91 -8.16 5.33 15.57
N ASN A 92 -8.89 6.10 14.76
CA ASN A 92 -10.24 6.57 15.06
C ASN A 92 -11.20 6.21 13.93
N GLN A 93 -12.02 5.18 14.14
CA GLN A 93 -12.96 4.70 13.13
C GLN A 93 -13.99 5.76 12.71
N ASP A 94 -14.47 6.57 13.65
CA ASP A 94 -15.45 7.62 13.34
C ASP A 94 -14.83 8.67 12.39
N ASP A 95 -13.55 9.01 12.58
CA ASP A 95 -12.85 9.93 11.67
C ASP A 95 -12.63 9.28 10.30
N ILE A 96 -12.27 8.00 10.24
CA ILE A 96 -12.15 7.26 8.97
C ILE A 96 -13.47 7.32 8.19
N LEU A 97 -14.59 6.96 8.84
CA LEU A 97 -15.90 6.94 8.18
C LEU A 97 -16.37 8.34 7.75
N ALA A 98 -16.10 9.36 8.57
CA ALA A 98 -16.41 10.74 8.22
C ALA A 98 -15.59 11.24 7.02
N ARG A 99 -14.30 10.84 6.91
CA ARG A 99 -13.45 11.17 5.76
C ARG A 99 -13.91 10.45 4.49
N LEU A 100 -14.27 9.17 4.61
CA LEU A 100 -14.86 8.42 3.49
C LEU A 100 -16.14 9.07 2.97
N ASP A 101 -17.03 9.53 3.87
CA ASP A 101 -18.24 10.24 3.46
C ASP A 101 -17.95 11.59 2.78
N ALA A 102 -16.89 12.26 3.17
CA ALA A 102 -16.51 13.54 2.58
C ALA A 102 -15.81 13.43 1.22
N GLU A 103 -14.99 12.37 1.01
CA GLU A 103 -14.04 12.31 -0.09
C GLU A 103 -14.37 11.24 -1.14
N MET A 104 -15.05 10.13 -0.76
CA MET A 104 -15.23 8.97 -1.62
C MET A 104 -16.54 9.04 -2.41
N ALA A 105 -16.47 8.80 -3.72
CA ALA A 105 -17.59 8.61 -4.64
C ALA A 105 -18.68 9.72 -4.50
N THR A 106 -18.25 10.96 -4.39
CA THR A 106 -19.14 12.11 -4.11
C THR A 106 -20.14 12.40 -5.23
N ASP A 107 -19.92 11.82 -6.42
CA ASP A 107 -20.81 11.88 -7.60
C ASP A 107 -21.84 10.75 -7.62
N GLN A 108 -21.72 9.75 -6.74
CA GLN A 108 -22.62 8.61 -6.66
C GLN A 108 -23.87 8.88 -5.80
N PRO A 109 -24.98 8.13 -5.99
CA PRO A 109 -26.18 8.26 -5.17
C PRO A 109 -25.87 8.13 -3.67
N ALA A 110 -26.45 8.99 -2.86
CA ALA A 110 -26.21 9.01 -1.41
C ALA A 110 -26.57 7.69 -0.70
N ALA A 111 -27.53 6.92 -1.24
CA ALA A 111 -27.91 5.62 -0.70
C ALA A 111 -26.79 4.58 -0.90
N ASP A 112 -26.18 4.56 -2.09
CA ASP A 112 -25.11 3.62 -2.44
C ASP A 112 -23.84 3.94 -1.66
N ARG A 113 -23.48 5.23 -1.56
CA ARG A 113 -22.36 5.70 -0.73
C ARG A 113 -22.52 5.27 0.72
N ARG A 114 -23.70 5.51 1.31
CA ARG A 114 -23.98 5.13 2.70
C ARG A 114 -23.91 3.62 2.91
N ALA A 115 -24.43 2.83 1.97
CA ALA A 115 -24.32 1.37 2.02
C ALA A 115 -22.85 0.90 2.00
N SER A 116 -22.05 1.48 1.12
CA SER A 116 -20.61 1.20 1.02
C SER A 116 -19.87 1.58 2.31
N ILE A 117 -20.07 2.79 2.83
CA ILE A 117 -19.42 3.26 4.06
C ILE A 117 -19.81 2.39 5.26
N ASN A 118 -21.07 1.98 5.38
CA ASN A 118 -21.51 1.06 6.42
C ASN A 118 -20.83 -0.31 6.30
N THR A 119 -20.65 -0.81 5.07
CA THR A 119 -19.92 -2.07 4.84
C THR A 119 -18.46 -1.94 5.27
N ILE A 120 -17.80 -0.84 4.92
CA ILE A 120 -16.42 -0.56 5.35
C ILE A 120 -16.35 -0.48 6.88
N GLY A 121 -17.29 0.20 7.53
CA GLY A 121 -17.37 0.27 8.99
C GLY A 121 -17.46 -1.11 9.63
N GLY A 122 -18.34 -1.97 9.12
CA GLY A 122 -18.44 -3.35 9.61
C GLY A 122 -17.18 -4.18 9.42
N LEU A 123 -16.43 -3.96 8.33
CA LEU A 123 -15.12 -4.62 8.12
C LEU A 123 -14.05 -4.10 9.09
N LEU A 124 -14.05 -2.79 9.39
CA LEU A 124 -13.12 -2.21 10.36
C LEU A 124 -13.36 -2.70 11.78
N ASP A 125 -14.61 -3.05 12.13
CA ASP A 125 -14.96 -3.63 13.43
C ASP A 125 -14.50 -5.10 13.57
N ASP A 126 -14.25 -5.79 12.45
CA ASP A 126 -13.84 -7.19 12.44
C ASP A 126 -12.32 -7.33 12.47
N VAL A 127 -11.76 -7.49 13.66
CA VAL A 127 -10.31 -7.61 13.90
C VAL A 127 -9.70 -8.82 13.16
N ASP A 128 -10.45 -9.91 13.01
CA ASP A 128 -9.96 -11.12 12.33
C ASP A 128 -9.87 -10.88 10.81
N VAL A 129 -10.86 -10.20 10.22
CA VAL A 129 -10.87 -9.81 8.82
C VAL A 129 -9.72 -8.84 8.55
N MET A 130 -9.59 -7.76 9.33
CA MET A 130 -8.54 -6.76 9.15
C MET A 130 -7.14 -7.35 9.35
N GLY A 131 -6.97 -8.20 10.37
CA GLY A 131 -5.71 -8.92 10.59
C GLY A 131 -5.39 -9.91 9.46
N GLY A 132 -6.39 -10.57 8.89
CA GLY A 132 -6.25 -11.46 7.73
C GLY A 132 -5.81 -10.71 6.49
N VAL A 133 -6.44 -9.59 6.18
CA VAL A 133 -6.08 -8.71 5.05
C VAL A 133 -4.63 -8.23 5.19
N SER A 134 -4.26 -7.69 6.34
CA SER A 134 -2.89 -7.21 6.59
C SER A 134 -1.85 -8.31 6.39
N ARG A 135 -2.07 -9.51 6.96
CA ARG A 135 -1.17 -10.66 6.77
C ARG A 135 -1.04 -11.05 5.31
N SER A 136 -2.14 -11.13 4.57
CA SER A 136 -2.11 -11.48 3.14
C SER A 136 -1.27 -10.51 2.32
N HIS A 137 -1.35 -9.21 2.62
CA HIS A 137 -0.53 -8.19 1.96
C HIS A 137 0.96 -8.38 2.26
N CYS A 138 1.32 -8.56 3.52
CA CYS A 138 2.68 -8.79 3.96
C CYS A 138 3.25 -10.08 3.36
N ASP A 139 2.49 -11.18 3.42
CA ASP A 139 2.90 -12.48 2.89
C ASP A 139 3.20 -12.42 1.39
N LEU A 140 2.37 -11.73 0.59
CA LEU A 140 2.63 -11.60 -0.84
C LEU A 140 3.89 -10.79 -1.12
N ALA A 141 4.07 -9.65 -0.44
CA ALA A 141 5.26 -8.82 -0.61
C ALA A 141 6.54 -9.58 -0.24
N ALA A 142 6.51 -10.30 0.89
CA ALA A 142 7.62 -11.14 1.34
C ALA A 142 7.87 -12.33 0.37
N GLN A 143 6.80 -12.94 -0.17
CA GLN A 143 6.94 -14.02 -1.15
C GLN A 143 7.59 -13.52 -2.44
N LEU A 144 7.13 -12.40 -2.98
CA LEU A 144 7.77 -11.80 -4.16
C LEU A 144 9.26 -11.52 -3.92
N ALA A 145 9.61 -10.97 -2.75
CA ALA A 145 11.00 -10.69 -2.42
C ALA A 145 11.86 -11.97 -2.40
N ARG A 146 11.30 -13.09 -1.91
CA ARG A 146 11.97 -14.41 -1.97
C ARG A 146 12.11 -14.94 -3.40
N ASP A 147 11.04 -14.83 -4.19
CA ASP A 147 11.00 -15.38 -5.56
C ASP A 147 11.99 -14.68 -6.51
N VAL A 148 12.36 -13.44 -6.21
CA VAL A 148 13.38 -12.69 -6.98
C VAL A 148 14.75 -12.66 -6.30
N ASP A 149 15.00 -13.56 -5.34
CA ASP A 149 16.27 -13.73 -4.64
C ASP A 149 16.81 -12.44 -3.97
N LEU A 150 15.93 -11.60 -3.38
CA LEU A 150 16.38 -10.48 -2.56
C LEU A 150 17.03 -10.97 -1.25
N PRO A 151 17.92 -10.16 -0.66
CA PRO A 151 18.55 -10.51 0.61
C PRO A 151 17.51 -10.90 1.67
N PRO A 152 17.77 -11.91 2.54
CA PRO A 152 16.79 -12.44 3.49
C PRO A 152 16.15 -11.38 4.42
N ALA A 153 16.89 -10.33 4.75
CA ALA A 153 16.39 -9.22 5.56
C ALA A 153 15.23 -8.44 4.88
N VAL A 154 15.10 -8.49 3.55
CA VAL A 154 14.01 -7.82 2.83
C VAL A 154 12.68 -8.53 3.04
N PRO A 155 12.51 -9.83 2.73
CA PRO A 155 11.27 -10.53 3.04
C PRO A 155 10.94 -10.59 4.54
N GLU A 156 11.94 -10.60 5.43
CA GLU A 156 11.73 -10.51 6.88
C GLU A 156 11.16 -9.15 7.31
N ALA A 157 11.55 -8.07 6.63
CA ALA A 157 11.03 -6.74 6.91
C ALA A 157 9.63 -6.47 6.30
N LEU A 158 9.22 -7.27 5.32
CA LEU A 158 7.93 -7.14 4.63
C LEU A 158 6.84 -8.03 5.23
N GLY A 159 7.21 -9.15 5.88
CA GLY A 159 6.32 -10.12 6.56
C GLY A 159 6.26 -9.88 8.04
#